data_600fe6e3ed1fa420eda1c162e4f96e5c
#
_entry.id   600fe6e3ed1fa420eda1c162e4f96e5c
#
_cell.length_a   1.000
_cell.length_b   1.000
_cell.length_c   1.000
_cell.angle_alpha   90.00
_cell.angle_beta   90.00
_cell.angle_gamma   90.00
#
_symmetry.space_group_name_H-M   'P 1'
#
loop_
_entity.id
_entity.type
_entity.pdbx_description
1 polymer ?
#
loop_
_entity_poly.entity_id
_entity_poly.type
_entity_poly.pdbx_seq_one_letter_code
_entity_poly.pdbx_strand_id
1 'polypeptide(L)'
;MQAHALDIKKRIPNAKVVFIGPCVAKKDEADHYVGIVDAVLTYEELTNWLKEQNINLEKGTKYEEKSKARLFPTTGGILKTMEQNVAGYTYLAIDGVENCIAALKDIENGVLTNCFIEMSSCVGSCIGGPVMEKYHRSPIRDYCSVVN
;
A
#
# COMPACT_ATOMS: atom_id res chain seq x y z
N MET A 1 -0.95 1.37 -7.19
CA MET A 1 0.29 0.96 -7.91
C MET A 1 0.29 1.53 -9.31
N GLN A 2 -0.67 1.23 -10.17
CA GLN A 2 -0.67 1.59 -11.59
C GLN A 2 -0.55 3.09 -11.85
N ALA A 3 -1.38 3.92 -11.21
CA ALA A 3 -1.36 5.37 -11.41
C ALA A 3 0.02 5.99 -11.16
N HIS A 4 0.71 5.53 -10.10
CA HIS A 4 2.06 6.00 -9.80
C HIS A 4 3.10 5.51 -10.82
N ALA A 5 2.98 4.26 -11.27
CA ALA A 5 3.85 3.71 -12.32
C ALA A 5 3.69 4.46 -13.64
N LEU A 6 2.46 4.79 -14.03
CA LEU A 6 2.18 5.61 -15.21
C LEU A 6 2.79 7.01 -15.10
N ASP A 7 2.67 7.64 -13.94
CA ASP A 7 3.29 8.96 -13.70
C ASP A 7 4.82 8.88 -13.79
N ILE A 8 5.45 7.84 -13.23
CA ILE A 8 6.90 7.63 -13.36
C ILE A 8 7.30 7.50 -14.83
N LYS A 9 6.63 6.62 -15.59
CA LYS A 9 6.95 6.39 -17.02
C LYS A 9 6.67 7.61 -17.89
N LYS A 10 5.70 8.45 -17.52
CA LYS A 10 5.45 9.73 -18.19
C LYS A 10 6.59 10.72 -17.97
N ARG A 11 7.14 10.78 -16.76
CA ARG A 11 8.25 11.70 -16.42
C ARG A 11 9.61 11.18 -16.87
N ILE A 12 9.79 9.87 -16.85
CA ILE A 12 11.05 9.18 -17.21
C ILE A 12 10.70 8.10 -18.24
N PRO A 13 10.68 8.43 -19.55
CA PRO A 13 10.30 7.52 -20.63
C PRO A 13 11.05 6.23 -20.57
N ASN A 14 11.40 5.36 -20.54
CA ASN A 14 12.22 4.14 -20.46
C ASN A 14 12.47 3.63 -19.03
N ALA A 15 11.87 4.22 -18.02
CA ALA A 15 11.98 3.72 -16.66
C ALA A 15 11.41 2.30 -16.55
N LYS A 16 12.14 1.42 -15.88
CA LYS A 16 11.64 0.15 -15.41
C LYS A 16 11.04 0.35 -14.03
N VAL A 17 9.79 -0.04 -13.86
CA VAL A 17 9.05 0.13 -12.61
C VAL A 17 8.89 -1.22 -11.94
N VAL A 18 9.47 -1.35 -10.75
CA VAL A 18 9.32 -2.54 -9.91
C VAL A 18 8.54 -2.16 -8.67
N PHE A 19 7.45 -2.88 -8.40
CA PHE A 19 6.71 -2.74 -7.16
C PHE A 19 7.23 -3.75 -6.13
N ILE A 20 7.56 -3.27 -4.94
CA ILE A 20 7.98 -4.11 -3.81
C ILE A 20 7.01 -3.86 -2.66
N GLY A 21 6.39 -4.92 -2.14
CA GLY A 21 5.43 -4.78 -1.05
C GLY A 21 4.80 -6.08 -0.57
N PRO A 22 3.97 -6.03 0.47
CA PRO A 22 3.38 -7.20 1.11
C PRO A 22 2.08 -7.67 0.42
N CYS A 23 1.98 -7.59 -0.89
CA CYS A 23 0.70 -7.84 -1.56
C CYS A 23 0.83 -8.73 -2.79
N VAL A 24 0.27 -9.95 -2.72
CA VAL A 24 0.23 -10.90 -3.85
C VAL A 24 -0.72 -10.42 -4.96
N ALA A 25 -1.85 -9.81 -4.61
CA ALA A 25 -2.81 -9.29 -5.58
C ALA A 25 -2.20 -8.24 -6.53
N LYS A 26 -1.08 -7.61 -6.16
CA LYS A 26 -0.34 -6.70 -7.04
C LYS A 26 0.34 -7.41 -8.21
N LYS A 27 0.59 -8.71 -8.12
CA LYS A 27 1.10 -9.52 -9.24
C LYS A 27 0.00 -9.66 -10.29
N ASP A 28 -1.18 -10.10 -9.88
CA ASP A 28 -2.35 -10.20 -10.74
C ASP A 28 -2.71 -8.85 -11.39
N GLU A 29 -2.67 -7.76 -10.61
CA GLU A 29 -2.87 -6.40 -11.12
C GLU A 29 -1.83 -6.04 -12.19
N ALA A 30 -0.57 -6.42 -12.03
CA ALA A 30 0.49 -6.16 -13.01
C ALA A 30 0.30 -6.99 -14.28
N ASP A 31 -0.12 -8.24 -14.15
CA ASP A 31 -0.38 -9.15 -15.27
C ASP A 31 -1.61 -8.68 -16.08
N HIS A 32 -2.62 -8.14 -15.41
CA HIS A 32 -3.81 -7.59 -16.06
C HIS A 32 -3.51 -6.28 -16.83
N TYR A 33 -2.66 -5.41 -16.28
CA TYR A 33 -2.28 -4.13 -16.89
C TYR A 33 -0.84 -4.18 -17.43
N VAL A 34 -0.63 -5.02 -18.44
CA VAL A 34 0.68 -5.27 -19.04
C VAL A 34 1.39 -3.98 -19.47
N GLY A 35 2.67 -3.88 -19.18
CA GLY A 35 3.54 -2.78 -19.62
C GLY A 35 3.56 -1.55 -18.71
N ILE A 36 2.73 -1.49 -17.66
CA ILE A 36 2.72 -0.38 -16.72
C ILE A 36 3.73 -0.64 -15.58
N VAL A 37 3.63 -1.79 -14.92
CA VAL A 37 4.60 -2.23 -13.91
C VAL A 37 5.37 -3.41 -14.51
N ASP A 38 6.69 -3.35 -14.47
CA ASP A 38 7.55 -4.33 -15.14
C ASP A 38 7.75 -5.59 -14.27
N ALA A 39 7.73 -5.45 -12.95
CA ALA A 39 7.80 -6.58 -12.01
C ALA A 39 7.15 -6.24 -10.66
N VAL A 40 6.67 -7.27 -9.99
CA VAL A 40 6.13 -7.19 -8.63
C VAL A 40 6.84 -8.22 -7.75
N LEU A 41 7.43 -7.76 -6.66
CA LEU A 41 8.11 -8.59 -5.67
C LEU A 41 7.46 -8.43 -4.30
N THR A 42 7.25 -9.53 -3.61
CA THR A 42 6.99 -9.51 -2.17
C THR A 42 8.30 -9.24 -1.41
N TYR A 43 8.21 -8.82 -0.15
CA TYR A 43 9.40 -8.65 0.68
C TYR A 43 10.19 -9.94 0.85
N GLU A 44 9.52 -11.09 0.87
CA GLU A 44 10.18 -12.40 0.95
C GLU A 44 10.97 -12.71 -0.32
N GLU A 45 10.36 -12.52 -1.48
CA GLU A 45 11.03 -12.74 -2.76
C GLU A 45 12.26 -11.84 -2.91
N LEU A 46 12.13 -10.56 -2.57
CA LEU A 46 13.27 -9.64 -2.55
C LEU A 46 14.36 -10.12 -1.59
N THR A 47 13.98 -10.52 -0.37
CA THR A 47 14.95 -10.99 0.64
C THR A 47 15.68 -12.24 0.17
N ASN A 48 14.98 -13.18 -0.45
CA ASN A 48 15.59 -14.40 -0.98
C ASN A 48 16.53 -14.09 -2.14
N TRP A 49 16.11 -13.21 -3.04
CA TRP A 49 16.95 -12.77 -4.16
C TRP A 49 18.24 -12.08 -3.67
N LEU A 50 18.16 -11.19 -2.68
CA LEU A 50 19.33 -10.55 -2.09
C LEU A 50 20.28 -11.58 -1.46
N LYS A 51 19.76 -12.60 -0.76
CA LYS A 51 20.57 -13.69 -0.20
C LYS A 51 21.28 -14.50 -1.29
N GLU A 52 20.59 -14.85 -2.37
CA GLU A 52 21.17 -15.56 -3.52
C GLU A 52 22.31 -14.77 -4.18
N GLN A 53 22.22 -13.46 -4.16
CA GLN A 53 23.27 -12.55 -4.66
C GLN A 53 24.35 -12.23 -3.61
N ASN A 54 24.34 -12.90 -2.44
CA ASN A 54 25.25 -12.65 -1.32
C ASN A 54 25.23 -11.19 -0.82
N ILE A 55 24.12 -10.50 -0.98
CA ILE A 55 23.92 -9.14 -0.46
C ILE A 55 23.35 -9.22 0.95
N ASN A 56 24.15 -8.85 1.95
CA ASN A 56 23.71 -8.80 3.34
C ASN A 56 22.98 -7.48 3.62
N LEU A 57 21.78 -7.60 4.20
CA LEU A 57 21.05 -6.43 4.69
C LEU A 57 21.61 -6.04 6.06
N GLU A 58 22.23 -4.89 6.13
CA GLU A 58 22.59 -4.29 7.41
C GLU A 58 21.36 -3.66 8.08
N LYS A 59 21.32 -3.66 9.41
CA LYS A 59 20.28 -2.90 10.12
C LYS A 59 20.44 -1.44 9.75
N GLY A 60 19.44 -0.90 9.10
CA GLY A 60 19.43 0.53 8.75
C GLY A 60 19.64 1.40 9.98
N THR A 61 20.44 2.43 9.83
CA THR A 61 20.52 3.53 10.80
C THR A 61 19.12 4.15 10.96
N LYS A 62 18.75 4.54 12.18
CA LYS A 62 17.52 5.29 12.39
C LYS A 62 17.60 6.58 11.58
N TYR A 63 16.84 6.65 10.48
CA TYR A 63 16.70 7.90 9.77
C TYR A 63 15.91 8.88 10.66
N GLU A 64 16.46 10.06 10.89
CA GLU A 64 15.79 11.11 11.65
C GLU A 64 14.59 11.72 10.88
N GLU A 65 14.61 11.65 9.54
CA GLU A 65 13.48 12.08 8.72
C GLU A 65 12.35 11.05 8.72
N LYS A 66 11.27 11.40 9.39
CA LYS A 66 10.02 10.63 9.40
C LYS A 66 9.22 10.93 8.12
N SER A 67 9.49 10.23 7.03
CA SER A 67 8.65 10.31 5.84
C SER A 67 7.23 9.81 6.15
N LYS A 68 6.22 10.63 5.86
CA LYS A 68 4.81 10.25 5.99
C LYS A 68 4.44 9.05 5.09
N ALA A 69 5.19 8.83 3.99
CA ALA A 69 4.94 7.72 3.06
C ALA A 69 5.05 6.33 3.72
N ARG A 70 5.80 6.19 4.81
CA ARG A 70 5.87 4.93 5.57
C ARG A 70 4.52 4.52 6.19
N LEU A 71 3.57 5.45 6.31
CA LEU A 71 2.22 5.18 6.83
C LEU A 71 1.31 4.50 5.81
N PHE A 72 1.63 4.52 4.52
CA PHE A 72 0.81 3.95 3.45
C PHE A 72 0.28 2.53 3.69
N PRO A 73 1.04 1.60 4.32
CA PRO A 73 0.52 0.25 4.53
C PRO A 73 -0.44 0.12 5.72
N THR A 74 -0.75 1.21 6.41
CA THR A 74 -1.67 1.23 7.55
C THR A 74 -3.02 1.83 7.17
N THR A 75 -4.10 1.45 7.84
CA THR A 75 -5.44 2.02 7.64
C THR A 75 -5.44 3.52 7.94
N GLY A 76 -5.91 4.32 7.00
CA GLY A 76 -5.86 5.78 7.06
C GLY A 76 -4.47 6.37 6.78
N GLY A 77 -3.51 5.53 6.41
CA GLY A 77 -2.12 5.96 6.18
C GLY A 77 -1.98 6.85 4.94
N ILE A 78 -2.73 6.57 3.89
CA ILE A 78 -2.75 7.40 2.68
C ILE A 78 -3.34 8.78 3.00
N LEU A 79 -4.47 8.82 3.71
CA LEU A 79 -5.11 10.07 4.11
C LEU A 79 -4.17 10.95 4.95
N LYS A 80 -3.37 10.36 5.84
CA LYS A 80 -2.39 11.07 6.67
C LYS A 80 -1.25 11.71 5.87
N THR A 81 -1.03 11.25 4.63
CA THR A 81 0.01 11.83 3.76
C THR A 81 -0.50 12.97 2.90
N MET A 82 -1.82 13.17 2.84
CA MET A 82 -2.41 14.28 2.09
C MET A 82 -2.11 15.60 2.80
N GLU A 83 -1.67 16.59 2.02
CA GLU A 83 -1.33 17.91 2.56
C GLU A 83 -2.55 18.82 2.69
N GLN A 84 -3.56 18.62 1.86
CA GLN A 84 -4.76 19.46 1.82
C GLN A 84 -6.02 18.61 1.69
N ASN A 85 -7.03 19.00 2.47
CA ASN A 85 -8.37 18.47 2.35
C ASN A 85 -9.25 19.46 1.57
N VAL A 86 -10.07 18.92 0.67
CA VAL A 86 -11.05 19.73 -0.06
C VAL A 86 -12.22 20.05 0.88
N ALA A 87 -12.58 21.32 1.02
CA ALA A 87 -13.70 21.74 1.84
C ALA A 87 -15.01 21.10 1.34
N GLY A 88 -15.84 20.65 2.27
CA GLY A 88 -17.11 20.00 1.96
C GLY A 88 -17.00 18.50 1.65
N TYR A 89 -15.79 17.90 1.69
CA TYR A 89 -15.60 16.46 1.57
C TYR A 89 -15.38 15.80 2.94
N THR A 90 -15.98 14.63 3.12
CA THR A 90 -15.70 13.74 4.26
C THR A 90 -14.58 12.77 3.87
N TYR A 91 -13.59 12.60 4.73
CA TYR A 91 -12.44 11.72 4.52
C TYR A 91 -12.59 10.47 5.38
N LEU A 92 -12.64 9.32 4.75
CA LEU A 92 -12.90 8.03 5.39
C LEU A 92 -11.78 7.03 5.06
N ALA A 93 -11.38 6.23 6.04
CA ALA A 93 -10.49 5.09 5.84
C ALA A 93 -11.23 3.81 6.20
N ILE A 94 -11.29 2.87 5.25
CA ILE A 94 -12.06 1.64 5.37
C ILE A 94 -11.16 0.47 5.02
N ASP A 95 -11.19 -0.58 5.85
CA ASP A 95 -10.50 -1.82 5.59
C ASP A 95 -11.42 -3.04 5.72
N GLY A 96 -11.01 -4.14 5.10
CA GLY A 96 -11.82 -5.35 4.98
C GLY A 96 -12.82 -5.31 3.83
N VAL A 97 -12.93 -6.43 3.10
CA VAL A 97 -13.77 -6.53 1.89
C VAL A 97 -15.22 -6.20 2.19
N GLU A 98 -15.78 -6.74 3.28
CA GLU A 98 -17.17 -6.53 3.66
C GLU A 98 -17.50 -5.05 3.91
N ASN A 99 -16.61 -4.35 4.60
CA ASN A 99 -16.75 -2.92 4.86
C ASN A 99 -16.62 -2.09 3.58
N CYS A 100 -15.71 -2.47 2.68
CA CYS A 100 -15.57 -1.81 1.38
C CYS A 100 -16.85 -1.99 0.54
N ILE A 101 -17.45 -3.20 0.50
CA ILE A 101 -18.68 -3.48 -0.20
C ILE A 101 -19.84 -2.65 0.40
N ALA A 102 -19.94 -2.57 1.72
CA ALA A 102 -20.97 -1.77 2.40
C ALA A 102 -20.84 -0.29 2.02
N ALA A 103 -19.65 0.27 2.07
CA ALA A 103 -19.42 1.67 1.68
C ALA A 103 -19.76 1.94 0.21
N LEU A 104 -19.45 1.03 -0.72
CA LEU A 104 -19.80 1.16 -2.12
C LEU A 104 -21.33 1.14 -2.34
N LYS A 105 -22.05 0.30 -1.59
CA LYS A 105 -23.52 0.28 -1.61
C LYS A 105 -24.12 1.57 -1.07
N ASP A 106 -23.53 2.14 -0.01
CA ASP A 106 -23.97 3.42 0.54
C ASP A 106 -23.75 4.58 -0.44
N ILE A 107 -22.67 4.54 -1.22
CA ILE A 107 -22.45 5.49 -2.33
C ILE A 107 -23.51 5.32 -3.41
N GLU A 108 -23.75 4.08 -3.85
CA GLU A 108 -24.75 3.74 -4.88
C GLU A 108 -26.15 4.23 -4.46
N ASN A 109 -26.50 4.08 -3.20
CA ASN A 109 -27.79 4.49 -2.64
C ASN A 109 -27.85 5.99 -2.29
N GLY A 110 -26.81 6.77 -2.52
CA GLY A 110 -26.76 8.20 -2.22
C GLY A 110 -26.66 8.54 -0.74
N VAL A 111 -26.37 7.57 0.12
CA VAL A 111 -26.19 7.75 1.57
C VAL A 111 -24.85 8.46 1.84
N LEU A 112 -23.80 8.02 1.14
CA LEU A 112 -22.50 8.66 1.18
C LEU A 112 -22.32 9.55 -0.05
N THR A 113 -22.19 10.85 0.18
CA THR A 113 -21.93 11.85 -0.85
C THR A 113 -20.75 12.73 -0.45
N ASN A 114 -20.10 13.35 -1.41
CA ASN A 114 -18.96 14.24 -1.17
C ASN A 114 -17.92 13.61 -0.23
N CYS A 115 -17.47 12.40 -0.55
CA CYS A 115 -16.49 11.67 0.24
C CYS A 115 -15.23 11.34 -0.56
N PHE A 116 -14.10 11.31 0.13
CA PHE A 116 -12.85 10.73 -0.32
C PHE A 116 -12.58 9.51 0.55
N ILE A 117 -12.49 8.34 -0.06
CA ILE A 117 -12.41 7.09 0.70
C ILE A 117 -11.12 6.35 0.36
N GLU A 118 -10.28 6.14 1.37
CA GLU A 118 -9.19 5.17 1.32
C GLU A 118 -9.75 3.79 1.61
N MET A 119 -9.64 2.86 0.65
CA MET A 119 -10.14 1.48 0.79
C MET A 119 -9.01 0.47 0.71
N SER A 120 -9.02 -0.51 1.63
CA SER A 120 -8.11 -1.65 1.64
C SER A 120 -8.88 -2.94 1.82
N SER A 121 -8.63 -3.93 0.97
CA SER A 121 -9.31 -5.25 1.07
C SER A 121 -8.88 -6.03 2.32
N CYS A 122 -7.64 -5.86 2.78
CA CYS A 122 -7.13 -6.55 3.96
C CYS A 122 -7.52 -5.79 5.23
N VAL A 123 -8.00 -6.50 6.25
CA VAL A 123 -8.22 -5.94 7.59
C VAL A 123 -6.86 -5.53 8.19
N GLY A 124 -6.76 -4.29 8.69
CA GLY A 124 -5.48 -3.69 9.10
C GLY A 124 -4.66 -3.15 7.93
N SER A 125 -5.27 -3.02 6.73
CA SER A 125 -4.62 -2.59 5.50
C SER A 125 -3.50 -3.54 5.04
N CYS A 126 -2.48 -3.06 4.35
CA CYS A 126 -1.43 -3.90 3.76
C CYS A 126 -0.61 -4.69 4.79
N ILE A 127 -0.41 -4.15 5.99
CA ILE A 127 0.30 -4.85 7.08
C ILE A 127 -0.50 -6.00 7.68
N GLY A 128 -1.82 -6.01 7.53
CA GLY A 128 -2.71 -7.10 7.92
C GLY A 128 -2.96 -8.14 6.81
N GLY A 129 -2.27 -8.03 5.67
CA GLY A 129 -2.50 -8.89 4.52
C GLY A 129 -1.91 -10.30 4.66
N PRO A 130 -2.39 -11.27 3.85
CA PRO A 130 -2.03 -12.70 3.98
C PRO A 130 -0.53 -12.98 3.86
N VAL A 131 0.21 -12.19 3.09
CA VAL A 131 1.67 -12.38 2.94
C VAL A 131 2.41 -12.00 4.22
N MET A 132 1.84 -11.08 5.01
CA MET A 132 2.40 -10.69 6.31
C MET A 132 2.03 -11.67 7.43
N GLU A 133 0.97 -12.44 7.23
CA GLU A 133 0.41 -13.35 8.23
C GLU A 133 1.40 -14.35 8.80
N LYS A 134 2.28 -14.91 8.00
CA LYS A 134 3.31 -15.87 8.45
C LYS A 134 4.45 -15.24 9.27
N TYR A 135 4.52 -13.93 9.33
CA TYR A 135 5.50 -13.21 10.15
C TYR A 135 4.92 -12.68 11.46
N HIS A 136 3.75 -13.18 11.83
CA HIS A 136 2.95 -12.66 12.94
C HIS A 136 3.67 -12.45 14.23
N ARG A 137 3.59 -11.24 14.62
CA ARG A 137 3.87 -10.83 15.99
C ARG A 137 2.56 -10.46 16.70
N SER A 138 1.87 -9.50 16.21
CA SER A 138 0.48 -9.13 16.45
C SER A 138 0.16 -7.92 15.55
N PRO A 139 -1.08 -7.72 15.12
CA PRO A 139 -1.46 -6.55 14.30
C PRO A 139 -1.07 -5.22 14.94
N ILE A 140 -1.19 -5.11 16.27
CA ILE A 140 -0.83 -3.91 17.03
C ILE A 140 0.69 -3.68 17.01
N ARG A 141 1.48 -4.72 17.19
CA ARG A 141 2.95 -4.62 17.18
C ARG A 141 3.47 -4.23 15.79
N ASP A 142 2.87 -4.79 14.74
CA ASP A 142 3.24 -4.48 13.37
C ASP A 142 2.86 -3.04 13.02
N TYR A 143 1.68 -2.58 13.44
CA TYR A 143 1.27 -1.18 13.35
C TYR A 143 2.28 -0.26 14.07
N CYS A 144 2.63 -0.56 15.32
CA CYS A 144 3.62 0.23 16.07
C CYS A 144 4.99 0.27 15.38
N SER A 145 5.41 -0.82 14.73
CA SER A 145 6.68 -0.88 14.01
C SER A 145 6.71 0.04 12.77
N VAL A 146 5.56 0.33 12.21
CA VAL A 146 5.42 1.24 11.06
C VAL A 146 5.30 2.69 11.51
N VAL A 147 4.60 2.95 12.63
CA VAL A 147 4.26 4.32 13.07
C VAL A 147 5.37 4.96 13.92
N ASN A 148 6.15 4.16 14.65
CA ASN A 148 7.28 4.62 15.48
C ASN A 148 8.61 4.57 14.72
#